data_ded0e50c06b75657e7cd23b24137d622
#
_entry.id   ded0e50c06b75657e7cd23b24137d622
#
_cell.length_a   1.000
_cell.length_b   1.000
_cell.length_c   1.000
_cell.angle_alpha   90.00
_cell.angle_beta   90.00
_cell.angle_gamma   90.00
#
_symmetry.space_group_name_H-M   'P 1'
#
loop_
_entity.id
_entity.type
_entity.pdbx_description
1 polymer ?
#
loop_
_entity_poly.entity_id
_entity_poly.type
_entity_poly.pdbx_seq_one_letter_code
_entity_poly.pdbx_strand_id
1 'polypeptide(L)'
;MHGFHKTLDLIWRTYSGEAAWQTVADLSRFHRIQASPGYRGAAQMVHQHLTSAGVEVETLSFPATEQARFWARPSFQEWDCQEATLRLVAPEDKSSLLADFRANPISLIQRSLPFDGEVEVVIVEDGVEDADYQNLEVTGKVVLTKGDPQRVWDLAVHQRGAVGILFDGMRTVSPVRPEGDLANVRQYTSFWWKPGDTKCFGFVLTPSQGLTLRRLLKRSGSPVRVHARVDSRLYDGALEVVQATIPGTGAQEILVTAHLCHPQPSANDNASGAAAALEAARTLQTLIDTGKLPRPRRTIRFLWMPEMTGTYAYLADREQELDQLVAGINLDMVGEDQNQTGSVWLIENPPDAIASFAPDLLACLRDRLPELTSMSDVTPSHTGMGAIPLYRQAETPFSGGSDHYILSDPAVGVPTPMLIQWPDRFYHTAA
;
A
#
# COMPACT_ATOMS: atom_id res chain seq x y z
N MET A 1 -1.97 12.83 -36.25
CA MET A 1 -0.99 13.45 -35.33
C MET A 1 -1.48 14.77 -34.72
N HIS A 2 -2.01 15.74 -35.50
CA HIS A 2 -2.41 17.05 -34.97
C HIS A 2 -3.49 16.98 -33.86
N GLY A 3 -4.46 16.09 -33.94
CA GLY A 3 -5.50 15.92 -32.91
C GLY A 3 -4.97 15.33 -31.59
N PHE A 4 -4.01 14.40 -31.64
CA PHE A 4 -3.42 13.78 -30.47
C PHE A 4 -2.62 14.81 -29.62
N HIS A 5 -1.79 15.65 -30.26
CA HIS A 5 -1.04 16.68 -29.57
C HIS A 5 -1.97 17.70 -28.88
N LYS A 6 -3.06 18.08 -29.55
CA LYS A 6 -4.06 18.98 -28.96
C LYS A 6 -4.72 18.36 -27.72
N THR A 7 -5.03 17.08 -27.76
CA THR A 7 -5.60 16.36 -26.61
C THR A 7 -4.63 16.32 -25.44
N LEU A 8 -3.35 15.99 -25.68
CA LEU A 8 -2.32 15.99 -24.65
C LEU A 8 -2.15 17.37 -24.01
N ASP A 9 -2.08 18.44 -24.82
CA ASP A 9 -1.95 19.81 -24.31
C ASP A 9 -3.15 20.22 -23.45
N LEU A 10 -4.37 19.83 -23.84
CA LEU A 10 -5.58 20.08 -23.05
C LEU A 10 -5.55 19.37 -21.70
N ILE A 11 -5.18 18.09 -21.68
CA ILE A 11 -5.04 17.30 -20.45
C ILE A 11 -3.96 17.93 -19.57
N TRP A 12 -2.76 18.19 -20.12
CA TRP A 12 -1.64 18.77 -19.40
C TRP A 12 -1.97 20.07 -18.70
N ARG A 13 -2.69 20.97 -19.38
CA ARG A 13 -3.10 22.28 -18.82
C ARG A 13 -4.26 22.19 -17.84
N THR A 14 -4.99 21.10 -17.80
CA THR A 14 -6.18 20.95 -16.94
C THR A 14 -5.89 20.08 -15.71
N TYR A 15 -4.97 19.13 -15.82
CA TYR A 15 -4.51 18.33 -14.70
C TYR A 15 -3.75 19.19 -13.69
N SER A 16 -4.10 19.08 -12.42
CA SER A 16 -3.47 19.83 -11.34
C SER A 16 -2.63 18.93 -10.45
N GLY A 17 -1.31 19.03 -10.58
CA GLY A 17 -0.38 18.35 -9.67
C GLY A 17 -0.54 18.81 -8.22
N GLU A 18 -0.89 20.07 -7.99
CA GLU A 18 -1.18 20.63 -6.66
C GLU A 18 -2.42 19.96 -6.04
N ALA A 19 -3.51 19.79 -6.81
CA ALA A 19 -4.71 19.11 -6.33
C ALA A 19 -4.43 17.62 -6.01
N ALA A 20 -3.65 16.95 -6.85
CA ALA A 20 -3.22 15.58 -6.59
C ALA A 20 -2.36 15.51 -5.31
N TRP A 21 -1.40 16.40 -5.13
CA TRP A 21 -0.58 16.47 -3.92
C TRP A 21 -1.44 16.72 -2.65
N GLN A 22 -2.41 17.63 -2.71
CA GLN A 22 -3.32 17.86 -1.58
C GLN A 22 -4.13 16.60 -1.26
N THR A 23 -4.58 15.88 -2.26
CA THR A 23 -5.28 14.58 -2.09
C THR A 23 -4.39 13.55 -1.39
N VAL A 24 -3.09 13.47 -1.75
CA VAL A 24 -2.11 12.62 -1.04
C VAL A 24 -2.03 13.00 0.43
N ALA A 25 -1.90 14.30 0.73
CA ALA A 25 -1.82 14.80 2.10
C ALA A 25 -3.07 14.43 2.92
N ASP A 26 -4.26 14.53 2.33
CA ASP A 26 -5.52 14.19 2.98
C ASP A 26 -5.68 12.67 3.17
N LEU A 27 -5.36 11.86 2.17
CA LEU A 27 -5.35 10.39 2.28
C LEU A 27 -4.36 9.87 3.32
N SER A 28 -3.21 10.51 3.45
CA SER A 28 -2.16 10.13 4.42
C SER A 28 -2.57 10.30 5.88
N ARG A 29 -3.72 10.93 6.16
CA ARG A 29 -4.27 11.05 7.52
C ARG A 29 -5.04 9.81 7.97
N PHE A 30 -5.42 8.93 7.05
CA PHE A 30 -6.17 7.72 7.36
C PHE A 30 -5.23 6.53 7.54
N HIS A 31 -5.51 5.72 8.55
CA HIS A 31 -4.91 4.40 8.69
C HIS A 31 -5.70 3.40 7.83
N ARG A 32 -5.37 3.32 6.54
CA ARG A 32 -6.18 2.71 5.46
C ARG A 32 -5.89 1.24 5.25
N ILE A 33 -5.78 0.44 6.29
CA ILE A 33 -5.60 -1.00 6.07
C ILE A 33 -6.87 -1.62 5.49
N GLN A 34 -6.70 -2.67 4.69
CA GLN A 34 -7.81 -3.37 4.04
C GLN A 34 -8.86 -3.83 5.08
N ALA A 35 -10.14 -3.62 4.80
CA ALA A 35 -11.24 -3.89 5.71
C ALA A 35 -11.02 -3.26 7.09
N SER A 36 -11.18 -1.95 7.17
CA SER A 36 -11.06 -1.17 8.41
C SER A 36 -11.88 0.12 8.34
N PRO A 37 -12.26 0.70 9.48
CA PRO A 37 -12.90 2.02 9.51
C PRO A 37 -12.07 3.11 8.85
N GLY A 38 -10.73 3.06 8.98
CA GLY A 38 -9.82 4.01 8.34
C GLY A 38 -9.83 3.90 6.81
N TYR A 39 -9.87 2.68 6.26
CA TYR A 39 -10.04 2.46 4.83
C TYR A 39 -11.39 3.02 4.33
N ARG A 40 -12.47 2.72 5.05
CA ARG A 40 -13.83 3.22 4.72
C ARG A 40 -13.88 4.74 4.71
N GLY A 41 -13.22 5.42 5.68
CA GLY A 41 -13.12 6.88 5.71
C GLY A 41 -12.40 7.44 4.47
N ALA A 42 -11.30 6.82 4.05
CA ALA A 42 -10.59 7.20 2.84
C ALA A 42 -11.42 6.95 1.57
N ALA A 43 -12.11 5.82 1.48
CA ALA A 43 -13.02 5.51 0.37
C ALA A 43 -14.17 6.53 0.27
N GLN A 44 -14.75 6.94 1.38
CA GLN A 44 -15.77 7.99 1.43
C GLN A 44 -15.22 9.35 0.96
N MET A 45 -13.99 9.69 1.33
CA MET A 45 -13.34 10.92 0.87
C MET A 45 -13.15 10.92 -0.66
N VAL A 46 -12.63 9.83 -1.22
CA VAL A 46 -12.46 9.66 -2.67
C VAL A 46 -13.81 9.80 -3.38
N HIS A 47 -14.85 9.10 -2.89
CA HIS A 47 -16.20 9.18 -3.42
C HIS A 47 -16.75 10.62 -3.43
N GLN A 48 -16.57 11.36 -2.32
CA GLN A 48 -17.02 12.74 -2.20
C GLN A 48 -16.30 13.69 -3.16
N HIS A 49 -14.99 13.54 -3.34
CA HIS A 49 -14.22 14.36 -4.28
C HIS A 49 -14.67 14.12 -5.72
N LEU A 50 -14.90 12.87 -6.12
CA LEU A 50 -15.39 12.51 -7.46
C LEU A 50 -16.81 13.05 -7.70
N THR A 51 -17.71 12.90 -6.73
CA THR A 51 -19.07 13.47 -6.79
C THR A 51 -19.02 14.98 -6.98
N SER A 52 -18.17 15.65 -6.20
CA SER A 52 -18.01 17.13 -6.28
C SER A 52 -17.44 17.57 -7.63
N ALA A 53 -16.67 16.72 -8.30
CA ALA A 53 -16.13 16.94 -9.64
C ALA A 53 -17.12 16.58 -10.77
N GLY A 54 -18.34 16.14 -10.45
CA GLY A 54 -19.36 15.74 -11.43
C GLY A 54 -19.11 14.38 -12.09
N VAL A 55 -18.18 13.58 -11.55
CA VAL A 55 -17.91 12.22 -12.03
C VAL A 55 -18.97 11.25 -11.51
N GLU A 56 -19.47 10.39 -12.37
CA GLU A 56 -20.34 9.28 -11.96
C GLU A 56 -19.54 8.33 -11.07
N VAL A 57 -19.99 8.12 -9.82
CA VAL A 57 -19.25 7.35 -8.82
C VAL A 57 -20.19 6.51 -7.97
N GLU A 58 -19.77 5.29 -7.65
CA GLU A 58 -20.43 4.40 -6.70
C GLU A 58 -19.40 3.74 -5.76
N THR A 59 -19.86 3.27 -4.62
CA THR A 59 -19.05 2.45 -3.71
C THR A 59 -19.66 1.07 -3.61
N LEU A 60 -18.95 0.10 -4.16
CA LEU A 60 -19.29 -1.32 -4.07
C LEU A 60 -18.83 -1.87 -2.72
N SER A 61 -19.58 -2.84 -2.20
CA SER A 61 -19.29 -3.43 -0.89
C SER A 61 -19.32 -4.96 -1.02
N PHE A 62 -18.20 -5.58 -0.67
CA PHE A 62 -18.02 -7.03 -0.69
C PHE A 62 -17.82 -7.57 0.72
N PRO A 63 -18.20 -8.82 1.02
CA PRO A 63 -18.10 -9.35 2.37
C PRO A 63 -16.64 -9.53 2.82
N ALA A 64 -16.29 -8.91 3.94
CA ALA A 64 -15.04 -9.13 4.67
C ALA A 64 -15.31 -10.11 5.83
N THR A 65 -15.34 -11.41 5.53
CA THR A 65 -15.63 -12.49 6.47
C THR A 65 -14.69 -13.68 6.25
N GLU A 66 -14.53 -14.54 7.24
CA GLU A 66 -13.71 -15.75 7.10
C GLU A 66 -14.28 -16.76 6.08
N GLN A 67 -15.59 -16.70 5.80
CA GLN A 67 -16.29 -17.63 4.91
C GLN A 67 -16.29 -17.17 3.46
N ALA A 68 -16.22 -15.87 3.22
CA ALA A 68 -16.30 -15.31 1.88
C ALA A 68 -15.08 -15.69 1.04
N ARG A 69 -15.34 -15.90 -0.24
CA ARG A 69 -14.32 -16.21 -1.24
C ARG A 69 -14.65 -15.49 -2.54
N PHE A 70 -13.62 -15.01 -3.19
CA PHE A 70 -13.67 -14.42 -4.52
C PHE A 70 -12.85 -15.32 -5.45
N TRP A 71 -13.51 -16.13 -6.26
CA TRP A 71 -12.93 -17.30 -6.93
C TRP A 71 -12.23 -18.21 -5.90
N ALA A 72 -10.95 -18.49 -6.08
CA ALA A 72 -10.16 -19.30 -5.14
C ALA A 72 -9.57 -18.47 -3.97
N ARG A 73 -9.65 -17.13 -4.01
CA ARG A 73 -9.06 -16.27 -2.99
C ARG A 73 -10.00 -16.17 -1.77
N PRO A 74 -9.56 -16.57 -0.57
CA PRO A 74 -10.32 -16.34 0.65
C PRO A 74 -10.31 -14.85 1.02
N SER A 75 -11.42 -14.37 1.56
CA SER A 75 -11.52 -13.10 2.23
C SER A 75 -11.01 -13.19 3.68
N PHE A 76 -11.13 -12.12 4.44
CA PHE A 76 -10.73 -12.02 5.84
C PHE A 76 -11.64 -11.03 6.57
N GLN A 77 -11.66 -11.10 7.89
CA GLN A 77 -12.49 -10.23 8.72
C GLN A 77 -11.99 -8.79 8.75
N GLU A 78 -12.90 -7.87 8.92
CA GLU A 78 -12.61 -6.46 9.19
C GLU A 78 -11.96 -6.32 10.57
N TRP A 79 -10.98 -5.42 10.67
CA TRP A 79 -10.25 -5.14 11.89
C TRP A 79 -10.35 -3.67 12.28
N ASP A 80 -10.55 -3.43 13.58
CA ASP A 80 -10.59 -2.11 14.17
C ASP A 80 -9.74 -2.10 15.44
N CYS A 81 -8.95 -1.05 15.64
CA CYS A 81 -8.14 -0.84 16.84
C CYS A 81 -8.34 0.57 17.38
N GLN A 82 -8.75 0.65 18.64
CA GLN A 82 -9.01 1.91 19.32
C GLN A 82 -7.76 2.44 20.04
N GLU A 83 -6.98 1.53 20.62
CA GLU A 83 -5.79 1.87 21.39
C GLU A 83 -4.86 0.67 21.48
N ALA A 84 -3.55 0.93 21.37
CA ALA A 84 -2.55 -0.06 21.74
C ALA A 84 -1.28 0.61 22.26
N THR A 85 -0.75 0.09 23.36
CA THR A 85 0.50 0.59 23.97
C THR A 85 1.38 -0.57 24.41
N LEU A 86 2.68 -0.38 24.28
CA LEU A 86 3.70 -1.28 24.81
C LEU A 86 4.64 -0.50 25.72
N ARG A 87 4.77 -0.92 26.96
CA ARG A 87 5.65 -0.29 27.97
C ARG A 87 6.61 -1.32 28.54
N LEU A 88 7.89 -0.99 28.56
CA LEU A 88 8.87 -1.71 29.39
C LEU A 88 8.57 -1.42 30.87
N VAL A 89 8.37 -2.46 31.69
CA VAL A 89 8.01 -2.33 33.10
C VAL A 89 9.02 -2.96 34.05
N ALA A 90 9.80 -3.93 33.59
CA ALA A 90 10.89 -4.50 34.38
C ALA A 90 12.16 -4.65 33.53
N PRO A 91 13.33 -4.21 34.07
CA PRO A 91 13.53 -3.63 35.40
C PRO A 91 12.92 -2.21 35.52
N GLU A 92 12.43 -1.85 36.70
CA GLU A 92 11.69 -0.59 36.96
C GLU A 92 12.48 0.67 36.61
N ASP A 93 13.79 0.67 36.90
CA ASP A 93 14.68 1.81 36.61
C ASP A 93 14.86 2.08 35.11
N LYS A 94 14.40 1.17 34.24
CA LYS A 94 14.40 1.27 32.79
C LYS A 94 13.00 1.43 32.20
N SER A 95 11.97 1.61 33.03
CA SER A 95 10.59 1.73 32.57
C SER A 95 10.43 2.84 31.50
N SER A 96 9.82 2.51 30.36
CA SER A 96 9.65 3.46 29.25
C SER A 96 8.55 3.00 28.30
N LEU A 97 7.91 3.95 27.63
CA LEU A 97 6.96 3.67 26.53
C LEU A 97 7.76 3.28 25.28
N LEU A 98 7.48 2.10 24.73
CA LEU A 98 8.14 1.57 23.53
C LEU A 98 7.30 1.78 22.28
N ALA A 99 5.98 1.67 22.40
CA ALA A 99 5.05 1.84 21.28
C ALA A 99 3.73 2.45 21.76
N ASP A 100 3.13 3.28 20.89
CA ASP A 100 1.80 3.87 21.06
C ASP A 100 1.14 3.96 19.66
N PHE A 101 0.06 3.22 19.47
CA PHE A 101 -0.69 3.14 18.23
C PHE A 101 -1.27 4.49 17.82
N ARG A 102 -1.78 5.29 18.78
CA ARG A 102 -2.37 6.59 18.46
C ARG A 102 -1.33 7.60 17.97
N ALA A 103 -0.10 7.52 18.50
CA ALA A 103 0.99 8.36 18.05
C ALA A 103 1.61 7.90 16.73
N ASN A 104 1.64 6.57 16.50
CA ASN A 104 2.18 5.96 15.29
C ASN A 104 1.52 4.60 15.05
N PRO A 105 0.51 4.52 14.17
CA PRO A 105 -0.23 3.29 13.92
C PRO A 105 0.61 2.10 13.42
N ILE A 106 1.75 2.36 12.78
CA ILE A 106 2.70 1.31 12.38
C ILE A 106 3.37 0.65 13.60
N SER A 107 3.28 1.22 14.79
CA SER A 107 3.84 0.62 16.00
C SER A 107 3.12 -0.66 16.45
N LEU A 108 1.94 -0.96 15.92
CA LEU A 108 1.21 -2.21 16.14
C LEU A 108 1.28 -3.06 14.87
N ILE A 109 1.56 -4.36 15.02
CA ILE A 109 1.37 -5.30 13.91
C ILE A 109 -0.13 -5.33 13.62
N GLN A 110 -0.50 -5.07 12.37
CA GLN A 110 -1.90 -4.94 11.98
C GLN A 110 -2.64 -6.26 12.17
N ARG A 111 -3.92 -6.18 12.49
CA ARG A 111 -4.78 -7.32 12.88
C ARG A 111 -4.36 -8.04 14.16
N SER A 112 -3.60 -7.35 15.03
CA SER A 112 -3.36 -7.79 16.41
C SER A 112 -4.66 -7.92 17.18
N LEU A 113 -4.76 -8.97 18.00
CA LEU A 113 -5.92 -9.26 18.85
C LEU A 113 -5.84 -8.55 20.21
N PRO A 114 -6.97 -8.41 20.94
CA PRO A 114 -7.01 -7.83 22.26
C PRO A 114 -6.07 -8.53 23.23
N PHE A 115 -5.37 -7.73 24.01
CA PHE A 115 -4.52 -8.20 25.11
C PHE A 115 -4.36 -7.09 26.15
N ASP A 116 -4.29 -7.46 27.44
CA ASP A 116 -3.92 -6.52 28.51
C ASP A 116 -3.19 -7.30 29.61
N GLY A 117 -1.91 -7.04 29.77
CA GLY A 117 -1.11 -7.73 30.79
C GLY A 117 0.40 -7.55 30.65
N GLU A 118 1.08 -8.01 31.71
CA GLU A 118 2.54 -8.07 31.73
C GLU A 118 3.03 -9.42 31.23
N VAL A 119 4.03 -9.38 30.34
CA VAL A 119 4.65 -10.57 29.77
C VAL A 119 6.16 -10.47 29.76
N GLU A 120 6.82 -11.61 29.94
CA GLU A 120 8.27 -11.73 29.81
C GLU A 120 8.69 -11.70 28.35
N VAL A 121 9.79 -10.98 28.06
CA VAL A 121 10.37 -10.92 26.71
C VAL A 121 11.48 -11.95 26.57
N VAL A 122 11.49 -12.69 25.47
CA VAL A 122 12.56 -13.59 25.09
C VAL A 122 13.09 -13.25 23.69
N ILE A 123 14.39 -13.35 23.47
CA ILE A 123 14.98 -13.12 22.15
C ILE A 123 14.90 -14.40 21.33
N VAL A 124 14.32 -14.27 20.14
CA VAL A 124 14.45 -15.24 19.04
C VAL A 124 14.98 -14.44 17.85
N GLU A 125 16.26 -14.59 17.52
CA GLU A 125 16.93 -13.62 16.60
C GLU A 125 16.17 -13.48 15.29
N ASP A 126 16.13 -14.49 14.47
CA ASP A 126 15.32 -14.50 13.22
C ASP A 126 13.99 -15.23 13.41
N GLY A 127 13.97 -16.38 14.07
CA GLY A 127 12.75 -17.10 14.45
C GLY A 127 11.98 -17.71 13.27
N VAL A 128 12.64 -17.93 12.14
CA VAL A 128 12.01 -18.40 10.90
C VAL A 128 12.23 -19.89 10.64
N GLU A 129 13.05 -20.53 11.48
CA GLU A 129 13.36 -21.98 11.42
C GLU A 129 13.22 -22.63 12.79
N ASP A 130 12.92 -23.92 12.84
CA ASP A 130 12.80 -24.68 14.09
C ASP A 130 14.08 -24.64 14.93
N ALA A 131 15.24 -24.56 14.28
CA ALA A 131 16.52 -24.46 14.93
C ALA A 131 16.68 -23.21 15.81
N ASP A 132 16.01 -22.10 15.47
CA ASP A 132 16.05 -20.83 16.21
C ASP A 132 15.43 -20.95 17.60
N TYR A 133 14.63 -21.99 17.85
CA TYR A 133 13.91 -22.24 19.09
C TYR A 133 14.57 -23.31 19.98
N GLN A 134 15.71 -23.86 19.56
CA GLN A 134 16.41 -24.89 20.34
C GLN A 134 16.84 -24.32 21.71
N ASN A 135 16.44 -25.02 22.78
CA ASN A 135 16.70 -24.63 24.16
C ASN A 135 16.08 -23.29 24.60
N LEU A 136 15.09 -22.79 23.86
CA LEU A 136 14.34 -21.60 24.25
C LEU A 136 12.94 -21.97 24.73
N GLU A 137 12.58 -21.52 25.93
CA GLU A 137 11.20 -21.61 26.44
C GLU A 137 10.46 -20.32 26.08
N VAL A 138 9.50 -20.42 25.17
CA VAL A 138 8.71 -19.26 24.65
C VAL A 138 7.25 -19.29 25.10
N THR A 139 6.79 -20.41 25.70
CA THR A 139 5.40 -20.57 26.15
C THR A 139 5.00 -19.46 27.12
N GLY A 140 3.90 -18.77 26.85
CA GLY A 140 3.40 -17.66 27.67
C GLY A 140 4.24 -16.39 27.62
N LYS A 141 5.26 -16.32 26.76
CA LYS A 141 6.15 -15.16 26.61
C LYS A 141 5.89 -14.42 25.31
N VAL A 142 6.42 -13.20 25.19
CA VAL A 142 6.48 -12.46 23.94
C VAL A 142 7.87 -12.60 23.32
N VAL A 143 7.95 -12.88 22.02
CA VAL A 143 9.21 -13.06 21.32
C VAL A 143 9.68 -11.77 20.65
N LEU A 144 10.94 -11.39 20.83
CA LEU A 144 11.60 -10.28 20.16
C LEU A 144 12.39 -10.81 18.97
N THR A 145 12.05 -10.40 17.75
CA THR A 145 12.60 -10.97 16.54
C THR A 145 12.76 -9.96 15.40
N LYS A 146 13.69 -10.24 14.46
CA LYS A 146 13.85 -9.54 13.19
C LYS A 146 13.23 -10.29 12.00
N GLY A 147 12.88 -11.56 12.20
CA GLY A 147 12.36 -12.40 11.14
C GLY A 147 10.94 -12.05 10.72
N ASP A 148 10.49 -12.63 9.62
CA ASP A 148 9.16 -12.42 9.08
C ASP A 148 8.06 -12.74 10.11
N PRO A 149 7.22 -11.80 10.52
CA PRO A 149 6.25 -12.00 11.59
C PRO A 149 5.23 -13.10 11.34
N GLN A 150 4.87 -13.38 10.08
CA GLN A 150 3.93 -14.45 9.76
C GLN A 150 4.59 -15.84 9.95
N ARG A 151 5.87 -15.95 9.62
CA ARG A 151 6.63 -17.19 9.84
C ARG A 151 6.95 -17.39 11.31
N VAL A 152 7.34 -16.33 12.01
CA VAL A 152 7.57 -16.36 13.46
C VAL A 152 6.30 -16.68 14.22
N TRP A 153 5.14 -16.14 13.80
CA TRP A 153 3.85 -16.50 14.38
C TRP A 153 3.59 -18.00 14.31
N ASP A 154 3.78 -18.61 13.14
CA ASP A 154 3.57 -20.06 12.99
C ASP A 154 4.45 -20.87 13.96
N LEU A 155 5.73 -20.55 14.04
CA LEU A 155 6.69 -21.30 14.83
C LEU A 155 6.62 -20.97 16.34
N ALA A 156 6.52 -19.69 16.72
CA ALA A 156 6.54 -19.27 18.13
C ALA A 156 5.17 -19.37 18.79
N VAL A 157 4.14 -18.84 18.13
CA VAL A 157 2.79 -18.72 18.72
C VAL A 157 1.99 -19.99 18.50
N HIS A 158 1.80 -20.37 17.25
CA HIS A 158 0.92 -21.51 16.91
C HIS A 158 1.48 -22.82 17.41
N GLN A 159 2.77 -23.09 17.22
CA GLN A 159 3.39 -24.38 17.58
C GLN A 159 3.94 -24.43 19.00
N ARG A 160 4.38 -23.31 19.60
CA ARG A 160 5.12 -23.28 20.87
C ARG A 160 4.48 -22.41 21.96
N GLY A 161 3.30 -21.82 21.74
CA GLY A 161 2.52 -21.16 22.77
C GLY A 161 3.06 -19.81 23.22
N ALA A 162 3.88 -19.11 22.44
CA ALA A 162 4.16 -17.70 22.68
C ALA A 162 2.86 -16.89 22.57
N VAL A 163 2.75 -15.79 23.32
CA VAL A 163 1.51 -15.00 23.37
C VAL A 163 1.50 -13.78 22.44
N GLY A 164 2.67 -13.42 21.89
CA GLY A 164 2.78 -12.29 20.97
C GLY A 164 4.19 -12.09 20.42
N ILE A 165 4.33 -11.09 19.56
CA ILE A 165 5.57 -10.81 18.82
C ILE A 165 5.96 -9.33 18.98
N LEU A 166 7.23 -9.06 19.27
CA LEU A 166 7.86 -7.76 19.12
C LEU A 166 8.80 -7.82 17.92
N PHE A 167 8.43 -7.13 16.85
CA PHE A 167 9.19 -7.12 15.61
C PHE A 167 10.09 -5.88 15.55
N ASP A 168 11.39 -6.07 15.40
CA ASP A 168 12.41 -5.00 15.26
C ASP A 168 13.20 -5.09 13.94
N GLY A 169 12.66 -5.81 12.97
CA GLY A 169 13.26 -5.95 11.65
C GLY A 169 13.09 -4.71 10.77
N MET A 170 14.02 -4.54 9.84
CA MET A 170 13.96 -3.58 8.75
C MET A 170 14.42 -4.27 7.47
N ARG A 171 13.54 -4.31 6.48
CA ARG A 171 13.85 -4.92 5.18
C ARG A 171 14.93 -4.12 4.46
N THR A 172 15.92 -4.78 3.91
CA THR A 172 16.85 -4.16 2.95
C THR A 172 16.15 -4.01 1.59
N VAL A 173 16.40 -2.88 0.92
CA VAL A 173 15.93 -2.61 -0.46
C VAL A 173 17.14 -2.14 -1.26
N SER A 174 17.80 -3.09 -1.89
CA SER A 174 19.01 -2.77 -2.69
C SER A 174 18.65 -1.98 -3.94
N PRO A 175 19.46 -0.97 -4.33
CA PRO A 175 20.63 -0.45 -3.63
C PRO A 175 20.31 0.71 -2.65
N VAL A 176 19.05 1.12 -2.50
CA VAL A 176 18.64 2.39 -1.89
C VAL A 176 18.50 2.34 -0.38
N ARG A 177 18.27 1.15 0.21
CA ARG A 177 18.17 0.94 1.65
C ARG A 177 19.04 -0.24 2.08
N PRO A 178 20.32 0.01 2.42
CA PRO A 178 21.22 -1.03 2.93
C PRO A 178 20.86 -1.43 4.37
N GLU A 179 21.48 -2.51 4.84
CA GLU A 179 21.36 -2.93 6.24
C GLU A 179 21.82 -1.82 7.19
N GLY A 180 21.05 -1.59 8.27
CA GLY A 180 21.30 -0.55 9.27
C GLY A 180 20.77 0.83 8.89
N ASP A 181 20.30 1.03 7.67
CA ASP A 181 19.58 2.27 7.32
C ASP A 181 18.23 2.34 8.07
N LEU A 182 17.72 3.55 8.25
CA LEU A 182 16.43 3.81 8.93
C LEU A 182 16.33 3.20 10.34
N ALA A 183 17.44 3.17 11.10
CA ALA A 183 17.52 2.52 12.41
C ALA A 183 16.49 3.05 13.44
N ASN A 184 15.97 4.27 13.27
CA ASN A 184 14.98 4.91 14.15
C ASN A 184 13.56 4.95 13.52
N VAL A 185 13.34 4.22 12.45
CA VAL A 185 12.07 4.16 11.73
C VAL A 185 11.43 2.77 11.91
N ARG A 186 10.11 2.69 11.95
CA ARG A 186 9.35 1.43 11.97
C ARG A 186 8.98 1.03 10.57
N GLN A 187 9.08 -0.27 10.30
CA GLN A 187 8.53 -0.88 9.09
C GLN A 187 7.21 -1.55 9.42
N TYR A 188 6.15 -1.28 8.67
CA TYR A 188 4.88 -1.92 8.94
C TYR A 188 4.89 -3.41 8.57
N THR A 189 4.06 -4.16 9.27
CA THR A 189 3.75 -5.55 8.97
C THR A 189 2.34 -5.90 9.43
N SER A 190 1.80 -7.01 8.96
CA SER A 190 0.43 -7.46 9.21
C SER A 190 0.40 -8.95 9.50
N PHE A 191 -0.51 -9.33 10.38
CA PHE A 191 -0.96 -10.71 10.47
C PHE A 191 -2.05 -10.97 9.42
N TRP A 192 -2.00 -12.16 8.81
CA TRP A 192 -2.98 -12.62 7.85
C TRP A 192 -3.61 -13.91 8.36
N TRP A 193 -4.62 -13.74 9.22
CA TRP A 193 -5.30 -14.85 9.88
C TRP A 193 -6.10 -15.69 8.91
N LYS A 194 -6.04 -17.02 9.13
CA LYS A 194 -6.91 -18.00 8.48
C LYS A 194 -7.92 -18.52 9.51
N PRO A 195 -9.06 -19.07 9.07
CA PRO A 195 -9.98 -19.74 9.97
C PRO A 195 -9.28 -20.83 10.81
N GLY A 196 -9.46 -20.79 12.12
CA GLY A 196 -8.85 -21.74 13.06
C GLY A 196 -7.44 -21.38 13.55
N ASP A 197 -6.84 -20.28 13.07
CA ASP A 197 -5.53 -19.83 13.55
C ASP A 197 -5.56 -19.42 15.03
N THR A 198 -4.47 -19.74 15.75
CA THR A 198 -4.19 -19.18 17.10
C THR A 198 -3.76 -17.73 16.95
N LYS A 199 -4.72 -16.82 17.07
CA LYS A 199 -4.48 -15.38 16.87
C LYS A 199 -3.74 -14.78 18.08
N CYS A 200 -2.89 -13.78 17.85
CA CYS A 200 -2.10 -13.10 18.89
C CYS A 200 -2.03 -11.59 18.68
N PHE A 201 -1.31 -10.90 19.56
CA PHE A 201 -0.93 -9.50 19.39
C PHE A 201 0.53 -9.37 18.95
N GLY A 202 0.90 -8.22 18.40
CA GLY A 202 2.29 -7.90 18.13
C GLY A 202 2.55 -6.42 17.99
N PHE A 203 3.76 -6.00 18.34
CA PHE A 203 4.18 -4.60 18.19
C PHE A 203 5.41 -4.49 17.30
N VAL A 204 5.53 -3.36 16.63
CA VAL A 204 6.68 -3.00 15.82
C VAL A 204 7.55 -1.99 16.57
N LEU A 205 8.78 -2.35 16.78
CA LEU A 205 9.83 -1.49 17.36
C LEU A 205 10.70 -0.93 16.23
N THR A 206 11.38 0.18 16.49
CA THR A 206 12.48 0.57 15.61
C THR A 206 13.67 -0.39 15.81
N PRO A 207 14.55 -0.58 14.80
CA PRO A 207 15.77 -1.38 14.98
C PRO A 207 16.62 -0.91 16.18
N SER A 208 16.72 0.41 16.43
CA SER A 208 17.42 0.98 17.60
C SER A 208 16.77 0.60 18.93
N GLN A 209 15.43 0.61 19.00
CA GLN A 209 14.71 0.15 20.21
C GLN A 209 14.93 -1.35 20.44
N GLY A 210 14.82 -2.15 19.39
CA GLY A 210 15.09 -3.59 19.47
C GLY A 210 16.51 -3.89 19.92
N LEU A 211 17.51 -3.21 19.37
CA LEU A 211 18.90 -3.36 19.79
C LEU A 211 19.09 -3.03 21.27
N THR A 212 18.44 -1.95 21.75
CA THR A 212 18.48 -1.55 23.16
C THR A 212 17.85 -2.61 24.05
N LEU A 213 16.69 -3.15 23.67
CA LEU A 213 16.00 -4.18 24.41
C LEU A 213 16.79 -5.50 24.41
N ARG A 214 17.42 -5.90 23.30
CA ARG A 214 18.31 -7.06 23.22
C ARG A 214 19.51 -6.92 24.15
N ARG A 215 20.13 -5.74 24.21
CA ARG A 215 21.24 -5.47 25.16
C ARG A 215 20.79 -5.54 26.62
N LEU A 216 19.59 -5.06 26.93
CA LEU A 216 19.02 -5.18 28.26
C LEU A 216 18.79 -6.64 28.63
N LEU A 217 18.14 -7.42 27.78
CA LEU A 217 17.87 -8.85 27.95
C LEU A 217 19.16 -9.67 28.18
N LYS A 218 20.23 -9.38 27.41
CA LYS A 218 21.55 -10.08 27.55
C LYS A 218 22.30 -9.69 28.80
N ARG A 219 22.02 -8.53 29.45
CA ARG A 219 22.74 -8.02 30.65
C ARG A 219 21.94 -8.16 31.95
N SER A 220 20.63 -8.32 31.85
CA SER A 220 19.77 -8.42 33.02
C SER A 220 19.97 -9.77 33.72
N GLY A 221 20.15 -9.74 35.01
CA GLY A 221 20.14 -10.94 35.86
C GLY A 221 18.72 -11.38 36.28
N SER A 222 17.71 -10.67 35.84
CA SER A 222 16.28 -10.92 36.12
C SER A 222 15.45 -10.79 34.87
N PRO A 223 14.23 -11.40 34.83
CA PRO A 223 13.36 -11.32 33.67
C PRO A 223 13.03 -9.89 33.23
N VAL A 224 13.16 -9.61 31.96
CA VAL A 224 12.71 -8.34 31.35
C VAL A 224 11.24 -8.49 30.96
N ARG A 225 10.39 -7.57 31.43
CA ARG A 225 8.95 -7.64 31.21
C ARG A 225 8.43 -6.37 30.55
N VAL A 226 7.45 -6.57 29.72
CA VAL A 226 6.67 -5.49 29.11
C VAL A 226 5.21 -5.59 29.54
N HIS A 227 4.54 -4.46 29.69
CA HIS A 227 3.09 -4.40 29.74
C HIS A 227 2.61 -4.06 28.34
N ALA A 228 1.83 -4.95 27.74
CA ALA A 228 1.17 -4.79 26.46
C ALA A 228 -0.32 -4.57 26.71
N ARG A 229 -0.89 -3.55 26.08
CA ARG A 229 -2.33 -3.31 26.02
C ARG A 229 -2.73 -3.13 24.57
N VAL A 230 -3.71 -3.89 24.11
CA VAL A 230 -4.28 -3.81 22.76
C VAL A 230 -5.80 -3.86 22.91
N ASP A 231 -6.48 -2.80 22.52
CA ASP A 231 -7.92 -2.71 22.43
C ASP A 231 -8.32 -2.73 20.95
N SER A 232 -8.61 -3.92 20.46
CA SER A 232 -8.92 -4.18 19.05
C SER A 232 -9.98 -5.24 18.91
N ARG A 233 -10.51 -5.40 17.70
CA ARG A 233 -11.47 -6.45 17.38
C ARG A 233 -11.37 -6.87 15.92
N LEU A 234 -11.65 -8.15 15.67
CA LEU A 234 -11.98 -8.70 14.36
C LEU A 234 -13.47 -8.97 14.31
N TYR A 235 -14.12 -8.66 13.19
CA TYR A 235 -15.55 -8.86 13.01
C TYR A 235 -15.89 -9.00 11.53
N ASP A 236 -17.05 -9.56 11.25
CA ASP A 236 -17.55 -9.64 9.89
C ASP A 236 -17.98 -8.25 9.43
N GLY A 237 -17.36 -7.78 8.36
CA GLY A 237 -17.49 -6.44 7.85
C GLY A 237 -17.50 -6.38 6.33
N ALA A 238 -16.89 -5.34 5.76
CA ALA A 238 -16.91 -5.09 4.32
C ALA A 238 -15.53 -4.71 3.75
N LEU A 239 -15.35 -5.08 2.48
CA LEU A 239 -14.32 -4.57 1.59
C LEU A 239 -14.99 -3.57 0.64
N GLU A 240 -14.66 -2.29 0.75
CA GLU A 240 -15.22 -1.27 -0.13
C GLU A 240 -14.32 -1.07 -1.36
N VAL A 241 -14.93 -0.97 -2.53
CA VAL A 241 -14.31 -0.56 -3.80
C VAL A 241 -15.02 0.67 -4.30
N VAL A 242 -14.31 1.78 -4.45
CA VAL A 242 -14.84 2.99 -5.10
C VAL A 242 -14.65 2.84 -6.59
N GLN A 243 -15.74 2.96 -7.35
CA GLN A 243 -15.76 2.91 -8.81
C GLN A 243 -16.24 4.24 -9.35
N ALA A 244 -15.45 4.85 -10.25
CA ALA A 244 -15.87 6.01 -11.01
C ALA A 244 -15.90 5.70 -12.50
N THR A 245 -16.84 6.31 -13.21
CA THR A 245 -17.10 6.00 -14.62
C THR A 245 -17.12 7.28 -15.46
N ILE A 246 -16.31 7.31 -16.51
CA ILE A 246 -16.44 8.24 -17.63
C ILE A 246 -17.10 7.48 -18.77
N PRO A 247 -18.40 7.65 -19.02
CA PRO A 247 -19.12 6.83 -19.99
C PRO A 247 -18.61 7.01 -21.42
N GLY A 248 -18.35 5.90 -22.11
CA GLY A 248 -18.01 5.87 -23.52
C GLY A 248 -19.25 5.85 -24.44
N THR A 249 -18.99 5.79 -25.75
CA THR A 249 -20.02 5.62 -26.77
C THR A 249 -20.16 4.18 -27.26
N GLY A 250 -19.27 3.29 -26.87
CA GLY A 250 -19.24 1.85 -27.19
C GLY A 250 -19.22 0.99 -25.95
N ALA A 251 -19.32 -0.34 -26.15
CA ALA A 251 -19.41 -1.31 -25.05
C ALA A 251 -18.07 -1.68 -24.40
N GLN A 252 -16.93 -1.36 -25.04
CA GLN A 252 -15.61 -1.69 -24.50
C GLN A 252 -15.19 -0.73 -23.39
N GLU A 253 -14.43 -1.25 -22.43
CA GLU A 253 -13.95 -0.50 -21.28
C GLU A 253 -12.42 -0.53 -21.15
N ILE A 254 -11.88 0.53 -20.56
CA ILE A 254 -10.49 0.64 -20.11
C ILE A 254 -10.50 0.86 -18.60
N LEU A 255 -9.68 0.11 -17.87
CA LEU A 255 -9.52 0.28 -16.43
C LEU A 255 -8.35 1.21 -16.10
N VAL A 256 -8.53 2.03 -15.08
CA VAL A 256 -7.45 2.71 -14.37
C VAL A 256 -7.57 2.30 -12.90
N THR A 257 -6.57 1.61 -12.39
CA THR A 257 -6.61 1.06 -11.04
C THR A 257 -5.56 1.69 -10.15
N ALA A 258 -5.90 1.90 -8.89
CA ALA A 258 -4.96 2.28 -7.85
C ALA A 258 -5.48 1.74 -6.52
N HIS A 259 -4.69 0.95 -5.80
CA HIS A 259 -5.14 0.53 -4.48
C HIS A 259 -5.17 1.72 -3.50
N LEU A 260 -6.13 1.69 -2.58
CA LEU A 260 -6.34 2.76 -1.61
C LEU A 260 -5.80 2.40 -0.23
N CYS A 261 -5.59 1.10 0.00
CA CYS A 261 -5.14 0.60 1.29
C CYS A 261 -3.68 0.96 1.56
N HIS A 262 -3.30 0.87 2.77
CA HIS A 262 -2.01 0.82 3.46
C HIS A 262 -2.06 1.61 4.77
N PRO A 263 -1.15 1.37 5.73
CA PRO A 263 -1.16 2.10 7.00
C PRO A 263 -0.81 3.56 6.83
N GLN A 264 -1.16 4.35 7.81
CA GLN A 264 -0.75 5.75 7.90
C GLN A 264 0.78 5.84 8.14
N PRO A 265 1.55 6.74 7.46
CA PRO A 265 1.06 7.70 6.48
C PRO A 265 0.91 7.13 5.07
N SER A 266 1.79 6.26 4.60
CA SER A 266 1.81 5.63 3.26
C SER A 266 1.43 6.62 2.15
N ALA A 267 2.23 7.70 2.03
CA ALA A 267 1.97 8.77 1.08
C ALA A 267 2.23 8.32 -0.36
N ASN A 268 3.37 7.63 -0.59
CA ASN A 268 3.65 7.10 -1.91
C ASN A 268 2.91 5.79 -2.16
N ASP A 269 2.96 4.85 -1.25
CA ASP A 269 2.30 3.55 -1.31
C ASP A 269 0.97 3.53 -0.53
N ASN A 270 -0.20 3.75 -1.12
CA ASN A 270 -0.41 4.18 -2.51
C ASN A 270 -1.38 5.39 -2.56
N ALA A 271 -1.23 6.36 -1.62
CA ALA A 271 -2.01 7.58 -1.73
C ALA A 271 -1.65 8.36 -3.01
N SER A 272 -0.41 8.21 -3.52
CA SER A 272 0.04 8.87 -4.74
C SER A 272 -0.69 8.35 -5.99
N GLY A 273 -0.77 7.03 -6.17
CA GLY A 273 -1.52 6.42 -7.27
C GLY A 273 -3.02 6.72 -7.18
N ALA A 274 -3.58 6.62 -5.96
CA ALA A 274 -4.98 6.94 -5.72
C ALA A 274 -5.32 8.40 -6.06
N ALA A 275 -4.46 9.35 -5.68
CA ALA A 275 -4.61 10.77 -5.97
C ALA A 275 -4.43 11.07 -7.46
N ALA A 276 -3.46 10.42 -8.12
CA ALA A 276 -3.23 10.58 -9.56
C ALA A 276 -4.43 10.10 -10.37
N ALA A 277 -5.01 8.96 -10.01
CA ALA A 277 -6.23 8.44 -10.63
C ALA A 277 -7.42 9.39 -10.45
N LEU A 278 -7.60 9.94 -9.23
CA LEU A 278 -8.68 10.88 -8.91
C LEU A 278 -8.58 12.15 -9.75
N GLU A 279 -7.40 12.75 -9.82
CA GLU A 279 -7.17 13.97 -10.58
C GLU A 279 -7.29 13.72 -12.10
N ALA A 280 -6.92 12.53 -12.58
CA ALA A 280 -7.15 12.13 -13.97
C ALA A 280 -8.65 12.03 -14.29
N ALA A 281 -9.45 11.41 -13.42
CA ALA A 281 -10.90 11.31 -13.58
C ALA A 281 -11.57 12.71 -13.60
N ARG A 282 -11.21 13.57 -12.62
CA ARG A 282 -11.67 14.97 -12.56
C ARG A 282 -11.32 15.74 -13.84
N THR A 283 -10.08 15.61 -14.29
CA THR A 283 -9.58 16.29 -15.48
C THR A 283 -10.36 15.90 -16.72
N LEU A 284 -10.56 14.61 -16.96
CA LEU A 284 -11.31 14.10 -18.11
C LEU A 284 -12.76 14.55 -18.07
N GLN A 285 -13.42 14.44 -16.92
CA GLN A 285 -14.81 14.92 -16.75
C GLN A 285 -14.92 16.40 -17.06
N THR A 286 -14.05 17.24 -16.49
CA THR A 286 -14.02 18.69 -16.74
C THR A 286 -13.86 19.03 -18.23
N LEU A 287 -12.99 18.33 -18.94
CA LEU A 287 -12.76 18.56 -20.37
C LEU A 287 -13.96 18.14 -21.24
N ILE A 288 -14.65 17.08 -20.84
CA ILE A 288 -15.87 16.61 -21.52
C ILE A 288 -17.03 17.57 -21.25
N ASP A 289 -17.28 17.96 -20.01
CA ASP A 289 -18.38 18.85 -19.61
C ASP A 289 -18.25 20.24 -20.23
N THR A 290 -17.01 20.73 -20.40
CA THR A 290 -16.72 22.01 -21.06
C THR A 290 -16.68 21.89 -22.59
N GLY A 291 -16.95 20.72 -23.17
CA GLY A 291 -16.95 20.48 -24.61
C GLY A 291 -15.57 20.57 -25.28
N LYS A 292 -14.48 20.59 -24.49
CA LYS A 292 -13.10 20.62 -25.00
C LYS A 292 -12.64 19.27 -25.51
N LEU A 293 -13.16 18.19 -24.92
CA LEU A 293 -13.00 16.81 -25.40
C LEU A 293 -14.38 16.20 -25.69
N PRO A 294 -14.49 15.37 -26.74
CA PRO A 294 -15.69 14.58 -26.94
C PRO A 294 -15.72 13.43 -25.92
N ARG A 295 -16.90 12.82 -25.72
CA ARG A 295 -17.00 11.56 -25.01
C ARG A 295 -16.07 10.53 -25.64
N PRO A 296 -15.34 9.73 -24.82
CA PRO A 296 -14.46 8.69 -25.34
C PRO A 296 -15.26 7.59 -26.07
N ARG A 297 -14.61 6.86 -26.96
CA ARG A 297 -15.23 5.70 -27.60
C ARG A 297 -15.45 4.55 -26.59
N ARG A 298 -14.47 4.33 -25.69
CA ARG A 298 -14.53 3.33 -24.63
C ARG A 298 -14.88 3.99 -23.32
N THR A 299 -15.65 3.32 -22.51
CA THR A 299 -15.83 3.72 -21.11
C THR A 299 -14.48 3.69 -20.40
N ILE A 300 -14.17 4.70 -19.60
CA ILE A 300 -12.99 4.71 -18.74
C ILE A 300 -13.48 4.53 -17.31
N ARG A 301 -13.08 3.43 -16.70
CA ARG A 301 -13.47 3.05 -15.35
C ARG A 301 -12.27 3.18 -14.42
N PHE A 302 -12.43 3.95 -13.37
CA PHE A 302 -11.42 4.13 -12.33
C PHE A 302 -11.82 3.32 -11.11
N LEU A 303 -10.86 2.62 -10.50
CA LEU A 303 -11.08 1.78 -9.34
C LEU A 303 -10.08 2.11 -8.23
N TRP A 304 -10.60 2.41 -7.03
CA TRP A 304 -9.84 2.51 -5.79
C TRP A 304 -10.27 1.35 -4.90
N MET A 305 -9.36 0.44 -4.60
CA MET A 305 -9.72 -0.82 -3.98
C MET A 305 -8.70 -1.28 -2.92
N PRO A 306 -9.07 -2.22 -2.04
CA PRO A 306 -8.09 -2.99 -1.28
C PRO A 306 -7.21 -3.79 -2.24
N GLU A 307 -5.91 -3.59 -2.14
CA GLU A 307 -4.92 -4.24 -3.00
C GLU A 307 -5.12 -5.75 -3.07
N MET A 308 -5.04 -6.31 -4.26
CA MET A 308 -5.23 -7.72 -4.57
C MET A 308 -6.64 -8.24 -4.19
N THR A 309 -7.02 -8.14 -2.92
CA THR A 309 -8.29 -8.72 -2.44
C THR A 309 -9.51 -8.01 -3.03
N GLY A 310 -9.46 -6.69 -3.13
CA GLY A 310 -10.53 -5.90 -3.77
C GLY A 310 -10.62 -6.17 -5.27
N THR A 311 -9.49 -6.38 -5.93
CA THR A 311 -9.43 -6.74 -7.36
C THR A 311 -10.08 -8.09 -7.60
N TYR A 312 -9.75 -9.11 -6.78
CA TYR A 312 -10.42 -10.40 -6.85
C TYR A 312 -11.93 -10.29 -6.61
N ALA A 313 -12.34 -9.50 -5.61
CA ALA A 313 -13.76 -9.30 -5.30
C ALA A 313 -14.50 -8.65 -6.46
N TYR A 314 -13.94 -7.58 -7.02
CA TYR A 314 -14.49 -6.83 -8.12
C TYR A 314 -14.61 -7.67 -9.39
N LEU A 315 -13.56 -8.38 -9.79
CA LEU A 315 -13.55 -9.18 -11.01
C LEU A 315 -14.46 -10.42 -10.90
N ALA A 316 -14.51 -11.06 -9.73
CA ALA A 316 -15.40 -12.20 -9.49
C ALA A 316 -16.89 -11.79 -9.58
N ASP A 317 -17.24 -10.62 -9.08
CA ASP A 317 -18.60 -10.06 -9.18
C ASP A 317 -19.00 -9.75 -10.65
N ARG A 318 -18.03 -9.38 -11.48
CA ARG A 318 -18.21 -8.96 -12.88
C ARG A 318 -17.68 -9.97 -13.89
N GLU A 319 -17.57 -11.22 -13.52
CA GLU A 319 -16.98 -12.29 -14.37
C GLU A 319 -17.62 -12.36 -15.78
N GLN A 320 -18.90 -12.08 -15.89
CA GLN A 320 -19.64 -12.06 -17.16
C GLN A 320 -19.30 -10.87 -18.08
N GLU A 321 -18.60 -9.85 -17.54
CA GLU A 321 -18.30 -8.61 -18.25
C GLU A 321 -16.81 -8.49 -18.62
N LEU A 322 -15.97 -9.46 -18.24
CA LEU A 322 -14.52 -9.40 -18.45
C LEU A 322 -14.13 -9.20 -19.92
N ASP A 323 -14.89 -9.77 -20.85
CA ASP A 323 -14.66 -9.63 -22.30
C ASP A 323 -14.81 -8.16 -22.80
N GLN A 324 -15.43 -7.29 -22.00
CA GLN A 324 -15.55 -5.86 -22.34
C GLN A 324 -14.28 -5.09 -21.99
N LEU A 325 -13.46 -5.61 -21.09
CA LEU A 325 -12.21 -4.99 -20.63
C LEU A 325 -11.10 -5.22 -21.65
N VAL A 326 -10.68 -4.17 -22.34
CA VAL A 326 -9.69 -4.29 -23.43
C VAL A 326 -8.26 -3.96 -22.99
N ALA A 327 -8.09 -3.19 -21.94
CA ALA A 327 -6.79 -2.86 -21.33
C ALA A 327 -6.99 -2.24 -19.93
N GLY A 328 -5.94 -2.25 -19.13
CA GLY A 328 -5.87 -1.52 -17.88
C GLY A 328 -4.60 -0.67 -17.77
N ILE A 329 -4.54 0.17 -16.77
CA ILE A 329 -3.33 0.84 -16.28
C ILE A 329 -3.41 0.79 -14.76
N ASN A 330 -2.38 0.25 -14.12
CA ASN A 330 -2.26 0.27 -12.66
C ASN A 330 -1.32 1.39 -12.23
N LEU A 331 -1.76 2.23 -11.30
CA LEU A 331 -0.98 3.32 -10.73
C LEU A 331 -0.61 2.95 -9.30
N ASP A 332 0.68 2.69 -9.08
CA ASP A 332 1.17 2.28 -7.78
C ASP A 332 2.50 2.98 -7.49
N MET A 333 2.55 3.77 -6.39
CA MET A 333 3.75 4.49 -5.99
C MET A 333 4.28 5.44 -7.10
N VAL A 334 3.50 6.45 -7.49
CA VAL A 334 3.81 7.32 -8.64
C VAL A 334 4.21 8.75 -8.26
N GLY A 335 4.38 9.07 -6.97
CA GLY A 335 4.50 10.44 -6.48
C GLY A 335 5.76 10.78 -5.68
N GLU A 336 6.91 10.16 -5.97
CA GLU A 336 8.14 10.36 -5.20
C GLU A 336 9.11 11.38 -5.78
N ASP A 337 9.85 12.04 -4.87
CA ASP A 337 11.10 12.70 -5.21
C ASP A 337 12.21 11.64 -5.35
N GLN A 338 12.58 11.35 -6.59
CA GLN A 338 13.60 10.35 -6.92
C GLN A 338 14.96 10.62 -6.27
N ASN A 339 15.28 11.87 -5.93
CA ASN A 339 16.55 12.19 -5.29
C ASN A 339 16.58 11.79 -3.83
N GLN A 340 15.42 11.80 -3.16
CA GLN A 340 15.32 11.40 -1.76
C GLN A 340 15.15 9.88 -1.61
N THR A 341 14.38 9.27 -2.49
CA THR A 341 14.05 7.84 -2.43
C THR A 341 15.05 6.93 -3.16
N GLY A 342 15.78 7.49 -4.13
CA GLY A 342 16.63 6.73 -5.03
C GLY A 342 15.86 6.01 -6.14
N SER A 343 14.56 6.25 -6.26
CA SER A 343 13.66 5.55 -7.19
C SER A 343 13.94 5.86 -8.67
N VAL A 344 13.39 4.99 -9.50
CA VAL A 344 13.29 5.13 -10.96
C VAL A 344 11.82 5.00 -11.33
N TRP A 345 11.31 5.87 -12.19
CA TRP A 345 9.95 5.71 -12.71
C TRP A 345 9.92 4.61 -13.76
N LEU A 346 9.09 3.62 -13.58
CA LEU A 346 9.05 2.40 -14.38
C LEU A 346 7.70 2.25 -15.07
N ILE A 347 7.74 1.77 -16.31
CA ILE A 347 6.65 1.07 -16.95
C ILE A 347 6.93 -0.41 -16.77
N GLU A 348 6.19 -1.09 -15.92
CA GLU A 348 6.22 -2.53 -15.83
C GLU A 348 5.25 -3.11 -16.86
N ASN A 349 5.77 -3.89 -17.79
CA ASN A 349 5.00 -4.43 -18.90
C ASN A 349 4.10 -5.59 -18.43
N PRO A 350 2.92 -5.81 -19.05
CA PRO A 350 2.14 -7.03 -18.84
C PRO A 350 2.90 -8.26 -19.38
N PRO A 351 2.47 -9.49 -19.04
CA PRO A 351 3.08 -10.71 -19.59
C PRO A 351 3.07 -10.75 -21.12
N ASP A 352 4.15 -11.21 -21.74
CA ASP A 352 4.25 -11.38 -23.20
C ASP A 352 3.14 -12.27 -23.78
N ALA A 353 2.56 -13.15 -22.96
CA ALA A 353 1.43 -14.00 -23.35
C ALA A 353 0.13 -13.24 -23.67
N ILE A 354 0.03 -11.97 -23.23
CA ILE A 354 -1.13 -11.12 -23.44
C ILE A 354 -0.73 -9.95 -24.33
N ALA A 355 -0.90 -10.12 -25.65
CA ALA A 355 -0.51 -9.10 -26.63
C ALA A 355 -1.34 -7.82 -26.47
N SER A 356 -0.65 -6.68 -26.34
CA SER A 356 -1.27 -5.36 -26.26
C SER A 356 -0.32 -4.28 -26.77
N PHE A 357 -0.89 -3.21 -27.34
CA PHE A 357 -0.13 -2.00 -27.68
C PHE A 357 -0.04 -1.00 -26.52
N ALA A 358 -0.65 -1.29 -25.38
CA ALA A 358 -0.69 -0.35 -24.25
C ALA A 358 0.71 0.00 -23.72
N PRO A 359 1.65 -0.94 -23.53
CA PRO A 359 3.03 -0.63 -23.15
C PRO A 359 3.74 0.28 -24.15
N ASP A 360 3.63 -0.03 -25.44
CA ASP A 360 4.27 0.78 -26.52
C ASP A 360 3.72 2.21 -26.55
N LEU A 361 2.40 2.37 -26.29
CA LEU A 361 1.78 3.68 -26.20
C LEU A 361 2.31 4.45 -25.00
N LEU A 362 2.45 3.80 -23.84
CA LEU A 362 3.00 4.42 -22.64
C LEU A 362 4.46 4.82 -22.85
N ALA A 363 5.27 3.97 -23.47
CA ALA A 363 6.65 4.29 -23.81
C ALA A 363 6.75 5.50 -24.77
N CYS A 364 5.91 5.54 -25.80
CA CYS A 364 5.80 6.68 -26.71
C CYS A 364 5.37 7.98 -26.00
N LEU A 365 4.49 7.89 -24.99
CA LEU A 365 4.08 9.05 -24.18
C LEU A 365 5.21 9.51 -23.26
N ARG A 366 5.88 8.57 -22.59
CA ARG A 366 7.03 8.83 -21.73
C ARG A 366 8.14 9.60 -22.49
N ASP A 367 8.48 9.16 -23.69
CA ASP A 367 9.52 9.77 -24.50
C ASP A 367 9.19 11.22 -24.91
N ARG A 368 7.92 11.64 -24.79
CA ARG A 368 7.46 13.00 -25.04
C ARG A 368 7.37 13.89 -23.79
N LEU A 369 7.51 13.32 -22.59
CA LEU A 369 7.46 14.10 -21.34
C LEU A 369 8.46 15.27 -21.33
N PRO A 370 9.71 15.15 -21.81
CA PRO A 370 10.63 16.29 -21.88
C PRO A 370 10.12 17.45 -22.75
N GLU A 371 9.39 17.15 -23.83
CA GLU A 371 8.80 18.17 -24.70
C GLU A 371 7.69 18.92 -23.99
N LEU A 372 6.82 18.21 -23.24
CA LEU A 372 5.73 18.78 -22.46
C LEU A 372 6.24 19.62 -21.29
N THR A 373 7.27 19.13 -20.58
CA THR A 373 7.86 19.85 -19.43
C THR A 373 8.68 21.07 -19.85
N SER A 374 9.27 21.09 -21.04
CA SER A 374 9.96 22.27 -21.57
C SER A 374 9.02 23.43 -21.91
N MET A 375 7.73 23.16 -22.08
CA MET A 375 6.68 24.17 -22.32
C MET A 375 6.13 24.77 -21.01
N SER A 376 6.42 24.21 -19.86
CA SER A 376 6.13 24.83 -18.58
C SER A 376 7.15 25.92 -18.28
N ASP A 377 6.72 27.06 -17.70
CA ASP A 377 7.59 28.14 -17.23
C ASP A 377 8.53 27.65 -16.12
N VAL A 378 9.53 26.84 -16.50
CA VAL A 378 10.61 26.49 -15.58
C VAL A 378 11.41 27.78 -15.36
N THR A 379 11.24 28.37 -14.19
CA THR A 379 12.03 29.54 -13.78
C THR A 379 13.53 29.19 -13.95
N PRO A 380 14.29 29.94 -14.77
CA PRO A 380 15.71 29.67 -14.93
C PRO A 380 16.38 29.69 -13.56
N SER A 381 17.23 28.71 -13.28
CA SER A 381 18.04 28.76 -12.06
C SER A 381 18.85 30.06 -12.06
N HIS A 382 19.08 30.64 -10.88
CA HIS A 382 19.87 31.86 -10.70
C HIS A 382 21.30 31.78 -11.26
N THR A 383 21.73 30.60 -11.68
CA THR A 383 23.05 30.35 -12.27
C THR A 383 23.07 30.40 -13.81
N GLY A 384 21.91 30.66 -14.45
CA GLY A 384 21.82 30.69 -15.92
C GLY A 384 21.99 29.31 -16.60
N MET A 385 22.21 28.24 -15.83
CA MET A 385 22.17 26.87 -16.33
C MET A 385 20.73 26.38 -16.17
N GLY A 386 20.11 25.98 -17.27
CA GLY A 386 18.79 25.36 -17.23
C GLY A 386 18.78 24.20 -16.25
N ALA A 387 17.74 24.09 -15.43
CA ALA A 387 17.50 22.90 -14.64
C ALA A 387 17.34 21.74 -15.64
N ILE A 388 18.31 20.83 -15.71
CA ILE A 388 18.15 19.56 -16.43
C ILE A 388 17.47 18.64 -15.44
N PRO A 389 16.17 18.32 -15.60
CA PRO A 389 15.53 17.35 -14.74
C PRO A 389 16.16 15.99 -15.04
N LEU A 390 17.00 15.51 -14.13
CA LEU A 390 17.52 14.14 -14.18
C LEU A 390 16.40 13.19 -13.71
N TYR A 391 15.34 13.11 -14.50
CA TYR A 391 14.24 12.20 -14.23
C TYR A 391 14.64 10.80 -14.71
N ARG A 392 14.85 9.89 -13.75
CA ARG A 392 15.22 8.48 -14.04
C ARG A 392 13.99 7.72 -14.46
N GLN A 393 14.06 7.04 -15.59
CA GLN A 393 12.97 6.24 -16.13
C GLN A 393 13.49 4.98 -16.83
N ALA A 394 12.69 3.91 -16.80
CA ALA A 394 13.01 2.65 -17.46
C ALA A 394 11.73 1.84 -17.76
N GLU A 395 11.92 0.74 -18.45
CA GLU A 395 10.90 -0.31 -18.63
C GLU A 395 11.39 -1.59 -17.96
N THR A 396 10.46 -2.36 -17.41
CA THR A 396 10.75 -3.65 -16.79
C THR A 396 9.81 -4.72 -17.35
N PRO A 397 10.28 -5.97 -17.41
CA PRO A 397 9.38 -7.09 -17.71
C PRO A 397 8.33 -7.23 -16.61
N PHE A 398 7.31 -8.04 -16.87
CA PHE A 398 6.27 -8.37 -15.92
C PHE A 398 6.84 -8.96 -14.64
N SER A 399 6.35 -8.47 -13.51
CA SER A 399 6.55 -9.07 -12.19
C SER A 399 5.20 -9.06 -11.42
N GLY A 400 5.18 -9.55 -10.21
CA GLY A 400 4.02 -9.42 -9.34
C GLY A 400 4.18 -8.26 -8.38
N GLY A 401 3.20 -8.07 -7.48
CA GLY A 401 3.32 -7.17 -6.34
C GLY A 401 2.22 -6.14 -6.22
N SER A 402 1.35 -5.98 -7.24
CA SER A 402 0.19 -5.09 -7.21
C SER A 402 -0.96 -5.61 -8.08
N ASP A 403 -2.03 -4.85 -8.22
CA ASP A 403 -3.30 -5.25 -8.86
C ASP A 403 -3.18 -5.64 -10.34
N HIS A 404 -2.21 -5.09 -11.07
CA HIS A 404 -1.89 -5.45 -12.45
C HIS A 404 -1.61 -6.96 -12.63
N TYR A 405 -1.08 -7.60 -11.58
CA TYR A 405 -0.79 -9.04 -11.58
C TYR A 405 -2.04 -9.88 -11.80
N ILE A 406 -3.16 -9.51 -11.16
CA ILE A 406 -4.43 -10.23 -11.27
C ILE A 406 -5.10 -9.91 -12.61
N LEU A 407 -5.12 -8.64 -12.98
CA LEU A 407 -5.73 -8.20 -14.25
C LEU A 407 -5.01 -8.81 -15.45
N SER A 408 -3.70 -8.91 -15.41
CA SER A 408 -2.87 -9.49 -16.46
C SER A 408 -2.68 -11.01 -16.33
N ASP A 409 -3.38 -11.69 -15.41
CA ASP A 409 -3.43 -13.16 -15.41
C ASP A 409 -4.08 -13.63 -16.73
N PRO A 410 -3.51 -14.63 -17.43
CA PRO A 410 -4.08 -15.13 -18.68
C PRO A 410 -5.54 -15.59 -18.58
N ALA A 411 -6.01 -16.00 -17.40
CA ALA A 411 -7.40 -16.37 -17.17
C ALA A 411 -8.34 -15.15 -17.08
N VAL A 412 -7.83 -13.98 -16.73
CA VAL A 412 -8.54 -12.69 -16.73
C VAL A 412 -8.38 -11.99 -18.08
N GLY A 413 -7.16 -12.00 -18.62
CA GLY A 413 -6.85 -11.58 -19.97
C GLY A 413 -6.85 -10.07 -20.23
N VAL A 414 -6.76 -9.23 -19.19
CA VAL A 414 -6.75 -7.76 -19.31
C VAL A 414 -5.32 -7.25 -19.26
N PRO A 415 -4.68 -6.90 -20.40
CA PRO A 415 -3.31 -6.39 -20.40
C PRO A 415 -3.22 -5.08 -19.64
N THR A 416 -2.54 -5.10 -18.51
CA THR A 416 -2.46 -3.98 -17.56
C THR A 416 -1.01 -3.67 -17.21
N PRO A 417 -0.34 -2.78 -17.95
CA PRO A 417 0.94 -2.25 -17.51
C PRO A 417 0.77 -1.50 -16.18
N MET A 418 1.82 -1.54 -15.35
CA MET A 418 1.90 -0.76 -14.12
C MET A 418 2.85 0.42 -14.28
N LEU A 419 2.45 1.57 -13.78
CA LEU A 419 3.32 2.73 -13.57
C LEU A 419 3.72 2.77 -12.11
N ILE A 420 5.03 2.71 -11.83
CA ILE A 420 5.56 2.64 -10.47
C ILE A 420 6.90 3.38 -10.36
N GLN A 421 7.18 3.95 -9.19
CA GLN A 421 8.52 4.41 -8.81
C GLN A 421 9.17 3.40 -7.87
N TRP A 422 10.21 2.72 -8.36
CA TRP A 422 10.91 1.67 -7.65
C TRP A 422 12.41 1.67 -7.97
N PRO A 423 13.32 1.23 -7.05
CA PRO A 423 13.09 0.93 -5.64
C PRO A 423 12.81 2.18 -4.83
N ASP A 424 12.24 2.04 -3.62
CA ASP A 424 11.97 3.14 -2.70
C ASP A 424 12.67 2.92 -1.35
N ARG A 425 13.50 3.89 -0.95
CA ARG A 425 14.21 3.86 0.34
C ARG A 425 13.26 3.79 1.52
N PHE A 426 12.10 4.40 1.43
CA PHE A 426 11.14 4.51 2.53
C PHE A 426 9.99 3.48 2.47
N TYR A 427 10.04 2.59 1.46
CA TYR A 427 9.00 1.58 1.23
C TYR A 427 8.58 0.85 2.49
N HIS A 428 7.27 0.84 2.77
CA HIS A 428 6.64 0.19 3.93
C HIS A 428 7.14 0.70 5.29
N THR A 429 7.49 1.97 5.41
CA THR A 429 7.96 2.55 6.67
C THR A 429 7.10 3.71 7.16
N ALA A 430 7.41 4.18 8.37
CA ALA A 430 6.80 5.37 8.96
C ALA A 430 7.54 6.67 8.58
N ALA A 431 8.54 6.61 7.68
CA ALA A 431 9.28 7.78 7.21
C ALA A 431 8.60 8.46 6.05
#